data_63eff60f6f9516066b23066bb5508ad9
#
_entry.id   63eff60f6f9516066b23066bb5508ad9
#
_cell.length_a   1.000
_cell.length_b   1.000
_cell.length_c   1.000
_cell.angle_alpha   90.00
_cell.angle_beta   90.00
_cell.angle_gamma   90.00
#
_symmetry.space_group_name_H-M   'P 1'
#
loop_
_entity.id
_entity.type
_entity.pdbx_description
1 polymer ?
#
loop_
_entity_poly.entity_id
_entity_poly.type
_entity_poly.pdbx_seq_one_letter_code
_entity_poly.pdbx_strand_id
1 'polypeptide(L)'
;MASKRPDSDVWNIVDNDEMSQHYGRNFKFDFSYISSDEIKELFKDYVWQNYRVGNKTLSSLYREVNSYFYRFIQFAESRNIISLKGLTNVDVENYISYLHTTISEKTGKPYGISMQRHSLFALKSVIRWCQLHRPDDAPVTEIFTGSEYTGVNRKLKIDFIPDDVVAQINEALKTEENQYLKYGIIILQSTGMRIGDLLKLRIDCIKPHPISGYTIEWVQHKGRKNKAPMPVRSECVAAIEKLIEITKELRDEADEKDKDTLMIWRVSKGNRYIQQGTVQVVSKGTFANYWFKKFIKDNDIKDANGD
;
A
#
# COMPACT_ATOMS: atom_id res chain seq x y z
N MET A 1 27.91 -4.98 8.50
CA MET A 1 27.72 -5.01 9.98
C MET A 1 26.24 -5.02 10.29
N ALA A 2 25.78 -5.88 11.19
CA ALA A 2 24.38 -5.85 11.61
C ALA A 2 24.15 -4.56 12.42
N SER A 3 23.35 -3.63 11.92
CA SER A 3 23.01 -2.42 12.67
C SER A 3 22.31 -2.79 13.98
N LYS A 4 22.71 -2.15 15.07
CA LYS A 4 22.07 -2.31 16.37
C LYS A 4 20.64 -1.75 16.30
N ARG A 5 19.69 -2.37 17.02
CA ARG A 5 18.35 -1.81 17.20
C ARG A 5 18.44 -0.41 17.84
N PRO A 6 17.68 0.60 17.37
CA PRO A 6 17.64 1.90 18.04
C PRO A 6 17.09 1.77 19.47
N ASP A 7 17.71 2.45 20.43
CA ASP A 7 17.29 2.42 21.84
C ASP A 7 16.10 3.38 22.11
N SER A 8 15.94 4.45 21.29
CA SER A 8 14.87 5.45 21.45
C SER A 8 13.48 4.86 21.21
N ASP A 9 12.44 5.54 21.70
CA ASP A 9 11.03 5.16 21.48
C ASP A 9 10.51 5.62 20.11
N VAL A 10 11.26 6.47 19.42
CA VAL A 10 10.89 6.96 18.08
C VAL A 10 11.99 6.63 17.10
N TRP A 11 11.66 5.88 16.06
CA TRP A 11 12.58 5.51 14.98
C TRP A 11 12.20 6.16 13.67
N ASN A 12 13.20 6.59 12.92
CA ASN A 12 13.05 7.07 11.56
C ASN A 12 13.85 6.14 10.65
N ILE A 13 13.17 5.38 9.81
CA ILE A 13 13.77 4.38 8.93
C ILE A 13 13.41 4.71 7.48
N VAL A 14 14.42 4.96 6.65
CA VAL A 14 14.23 5.20 5.22
C VAL A 14 14.12 3.87 4.48
N ASP A 15 13.15 3.75 3.59
CA ASP A 15 13.02 2.58 2.71
C ASP A 15 14.06 2.68 1.58
N ASN A 16 15.13 1.91 1.71
CA ASN A 16 16.23 1.87 0.74
C ASN A 16 16.09 0.71 -0.26
N ASP A 17 14.96 0.01 -0.29
CA ASP A 17 14.70 -1.04 -1.27
C ASP A 17 14.18 -0.41 -2.57
N GLU A 18 15.00 -0.36 -3.60
CA GLU A 18 14.67 0.21 -4.91
C GLU A 18 13.44 -0.44 -5.57
N MET A 19 13.17 -1.71 -5.27
CA MET A 19 11.98 -2.40 -5.74
C MET A 19 10.71 -2.05 -4.94
N SER A 20 10.86 -1.35 -3.81
CA SER A 20 9.72 -0.94 -3.00
C SER A 20 8.92 0.17 -3.67
N GLN A 21 7.59 0.10 -3.54
CA GLN A 21 6.73 1.23 -3.91
C GLN A 21 6.94 2.48 -3.05
N HIS A 22 7.70 2.35 -1.96
CA HIS A 22 7.98 3.41 -0.99
C HIS A 22 9.47 3.78 -0.93
N TYR A 23 10.25 3.43 -1.95
CA TYR A 23 11.67 3.76 -2.03
C TYR A 23 11.93 5.23 -1.71
N GLY A 24 12.90 5.50 -0.85
CA GLY A 24 13.25 6.83 -0.38
C GLY A 24 12.30 7.46 0.66
N ARG A 25 11.19 6.77 1.01
CA ARG A 25 10.27 7.26 2.03
C ARG A 25 10.81 7.01 3.43
N ASN A 26 10.76 8.04 4.28
CA ASN A 26 11.02 7.90 5.71
C ASN A 26 9.76 7.42 6.46
N PHE A 27 9.89 6.35 7.25
CA PHE A 27 8.86 5.80 8.13
C PHE A 27 9.20 6.12 9.58
N LYS A 28 8.33 6.91 10.23
CA LYS A 28 8.43 7.22 11.66
C LYS A 28 7.66 6.18 12.47
N PHE A 29 8.36 5.30 13.18
CA PHE A 29 7.78 4.38 14.15
C PHE A 29 7.78 5.07 15.52
N ASP A 30 6.64 5.08 16.18
CA ASP A 30 6.49 5.74 17.47
C ASP A 30 5.95 4.74 18.48
N PHE A 31 6.76 4.36 19.46
CA PHE A 31 6.43 3.43 20.55
C PHE A 31 6.16 4.15 21.87
N SER A 32 6.23 5.50 21.90
CA SER A 32 6.11 6.28 23.13
C SER A 32 4.74 6.19 23.82
N TYR A 33 3.70 5.76 23.05
CA TYR A 33 2.36 5.54 23.58
C TYR A 33 2.22 4.25 24.42
N ILE A 34 3.24 3.39 24.45
CA ILE A 34 3.21 2.13 25.20
C ILE A 34 3.75 2.39 26.60
N SER A 35 2.87 2.32 27.60
CA SER A 35 3.21 2.59 29.00
C SER A 35 4.01 1.46 29.66
N SER A 36 3.73 0.19 29.33
CA SER A 36 4.50 -0.95 29.82
C SER A 36 5.82 -1.07 29.10
N ASP A 37 6.94 -0.93 29.82
CA ASP A 37 8.28 -1.09 29.26
C ASP A 37 8.52 -2.52 28.74
N GLU A 38 7.98 -3.54 29.43
CA GLU A 38 8.07 -4.93 28.99
C GLU A 38 7.41 -5.12 27.60
N ILE A 39 6.16 -4.71 27.44
CA ILE A 39 5.44 -4.82 26.16
C ILE A 39 6.13 -3.96 25.10
N LYS A 40 6.60 -2.75 25.46
CA LYS A 40 7.30 -1.83 24.55
C LYS A 40 8.56 -2.47 23.96
N GLU A 41 9.40 -3.05 24.79
CA GLU A 41 10.65 -3.68 24.36
C GLU A 41 10.38 -4.92 23.48
N LEU A 42 9.37 -5.73 23.81
CA LEU A 42 8.95 -6.84 22.95
C LEU A 42 8.48 -6.38 21.58
N PHE A 43 7.67 -5.31 21.51
CA PHE A 43 7.20 -4.76 20.23
C PHE A 43 8.34 -4.16 19.40
N LYS A 44 9.29 -3.48 20.04
CA LYS A 44 10.51 -2.98 19.39
C LYS A 44 11.35 -4.13 18.83
N ASP A 45 11.60 -5.20 19.62
CA ASP A 45 12.36 -6.36 19.17
C ASP A 45 11.67 -7.07 17.99
N TYR A 46 10.36 -7.27 18.08
CA TYR A 46 9.56 -7.84 16.99
C TYR A 46 9.68 -7.04 15.71
N VAL A 47 9.49 -5.72 15.77
CA VAL A 47 9.57 -4.84 14.60
C VAL A 47 10.95 -4.85 13.99
N TRP A 48 11.98 -4.71 14.83
CA TRP A 48 13.36 -4.67 14.38
C TRP A 48 13.82 -5.96 13.72
N GLN A 49 13.49 -7.11 14.30
CA GLN A 49 13.86 -8.40 13.73
C GLN A 49 13.14 -8.64 12.40
N ASN A 50 11.83 -8.39 12.33
CA ASN A 50 11.07 -8.56 11.08
C ASN A 50 11.55 -7.62 9.96
N TYR A 51 11.96 -6.39 10.32
CA TYR A 51 12.59 -5.47 9.38
C TYR A 51 13.92 -6.01 8.84
N ARG A 52 14.80 -6.44 9.75
CA ARG A 52 16.16 -6.88 9.37
C ARG A 52 16.20 -8.14 8.52
N VAL A 53 15.33 -9.11 8.79
CA VAL A 53 15.27 -10.35 8.00
C VAL A 53 14.38 -10.22 6.75
N GLY A 54 13.76 -9.05 6.53
CA GLY A 54 12.91 -8.81 5.37
C GLY A 54 11.58 -9.57 5.37
N ASN A 55 11.15 -10.11 6.51
CA ASN A 55 9.87 -10.84 6.62
C ASN A 55 8.65 -9.95 6.39
N LYS A 56 8.75 -8.67 6.75
CA LYS A 56 7.70 -7.67 6.59
C LYS A 56 8.24 -6.40 5.95
N THR A 57 7.42 -5.76 5.12
CA THR A 57 7.76 -4.45 4.55
C THR A 57 7.68 -3.35 5.61
N LEU A 58 8.49 -2.30 5.46
CA LEU A 58 8.44 -1.12 6.34
C LEU A 58 7.02 -0.53 6.44
N SER A 59 6.28 -0.48 5.34
CA SER A 59 4.90 0.01 5.34
C SER A 59 3.93 -0.88 6.12
N SER A 60 4.15 -2.19 6.17
CA SER A 60 3.36 -3.11 6.98
C SER A 60 3.66 -2.95 8.46
N LEU A 61 4.96 -2.94 8.83
CA LEU A 61 5.40 -2.71 10.20
C LEU A 61 4.95 -1.33 10.72
N TYR A 62 5.03 -0.30 9.87
CA TYR A 62 4.54 1.04 10.20
C TYR A 62 3.05 1.06 10.58
N ARG A 63 2.21 0.31 9.84
CA ARG A 63 0.78 0.20 10.17
C ARG A 63 0.56 -0.59 11.46
N GLU A 64 1.36 -1.64 11.70
CA GLU A 64 1.27 -2.41 12.93
C GLU A 64 1.55 -1.52 14.13
N VAL A 65 2.65 -0.79 14.14
CA VAL A 65 3.04 0.09 15.26
C VAL A 65 2.08 1.27 15.42
N ASN A 66 1.89 2.06 14.36
CA ASN A 66 1.18 3.34 14.49
C ASN A 66 -0.36 3.20 14.37
N SER A 67 -0.88 1.97 14.24
CA SER A 67 -2.33 1.76 14.12
C SER A 67 -2.83 0.53 14.86
N TYR A 68 -2.30 -0.67 14.58
CA TYR A 68 -2.89 -1.90 15.09
C TYR A 68 -2.48 -2.19 16.53
N PHE A 69 -1.22 -2.02 16.89
CA PHE A 69 -0.73 -2.17 18.26
C PHE A 69 -1.34 -1.12 19.19
N TYR A 70 -1.54 0.10 18.71
CA TYR A 70 -2.18 1.15 19.48
C TYR A 70 -3.52 0.69 20.09
N ARG A 71 -4.35 -0.02 19.31
CA ARG A 71 -5.64 -0.53 19.81
C ARG A 71 -5.49 -1.61 20.87
N PHE A 72 -4.51 -2.47 20.72
CA PHE A 72 -4.20 -3.47 21.75
C PHE A 72 -3.69 -2.81 23.02
N ILE A 73 -2.83 -1.80 22.92
CA ILE A 73 -2.32 -1.08 24.10
C ILE A 73 -3.46 -0.36 24.84
N GLN A 74 -4.37 0.32 24.16
CA GLN A 74 -5.54 0.91 24.80
C GLN A 74 -6.40 -0.14 25.53
N PHE A 75 -6.60 -1.31 24.95
CA PHE A 75 -7.27 -2.43 25.60
C PHE A 75 -6.48 -2.93 26.82
N ALA A 76 -5.18 -3.16 26.66
CA ALA A 76 -4.31 -3.66 27.70
C ALA A 76 -4.28 -2.71 28.92
N GLU A 77 -4.16 -1.40 28.67
CA GLU A 77 -4.21 -0.37 29.73
C GLU A 77 -5.56 -0.38 30.47
N SER A 78 -6.67 -0.51 29.74
CA SER A 78 -8.01 -0.57 30.36
C SER A 78 -8.21 -1.81 31.26
N ARG A 79 -7.36 -2.82 31.13
CA ARG A 79 -7.40 -4.09 31.87
C ARG A 79 -6.19 -4.30 32.78
N ASN A 80 -5.30 -3.31 32.91
CA ASN A 80 -4.04 -3.41 33.65
C ASN A 80 -3.16 -4.60 33.20
N ILE A 81 -3.16 -4.90 31.89
CA ILE A 81 -2.28 -5.90 31.28
C ILE A 81 -0.93 -5.25 31.04
N ILE A 82 0.08 -5.61 31.81
CA ILE A 82 1.42 -5.05 31.74
C ILE A 82 2.45 -6.01 31.12
N SER A 83 2.06 -7.27 30.86
CA SER A 83 2.90 -8.32 30.26
C SER A 83 2.10 -9.17 29.29
N LEU A 84 2.73 -9.65 28.23
CA LEU A 84 2.10 -10.59 27.29
C LEU A 84 2.07 -12.02 27.82
N LYS A 85 2.94 -12.37 28.76
CA LYS A 85 3.12 -13.73 29.31
C LYS A 85 1.84 -14.31 29.92
N GLY A 86 1.07 -13.48 30.61
CA GLY A 86 -0.16 -13.89 31.30
C GLY A 86 -1.42 -13.91 30.42
N LEU A 87 -1.33 -13.57 29.15
CA LEU A 87 -2.48 -13.54 28.28
C LEU A 87 -3.08 -14.95 28.06
N THR A 88 -4.40 -15.00 28.03
CA THR A 88 -5.20 -16.22 27.86
C THR A 88 -6.10 -16.09 26.62
N ASN A 89 -6.76 -17.18 26.24
CA ASN A 89 -7.82 -17.14 25.22
C ASN A 89 -8.99 -16.23 25.63
N VAL A 90 -9.32 -16.14 26.91
CA VAL A 90 -10.36 -15.24 27.43
C VAL A 90 -9.98 -13.77 27.17
N ASP A 91 -8.70 -13.43 27.31
CA ASP A 91 -8.23 -12.08 26.99
C ASP A 91 -8.33 -11.77 25.49
N VAL A 92 -8.10 -12.77 24.64
CA VAL A 92 -8.31 -12.64 23.19
C VAL A 92 -9.79 -12.41 22.85
N GLU A 93 -10.70 -13.15 23.47
CA GLU A 93 -12.15 -12.95 23.31
C GLU A 93 -12.61 -11.57 23.81
N ASN A 94 -12.09 -11.12 24.94
CA ASN A 94 -12.35 -9.79 25.46
C ASN A 94 -11.79 -8.69 24.53
N TYR A 95 -10.62 -8.91 23.95
CA TYR A 95 -10.05 -7.97 22.97
C TYR A 95 -10.90 -7.90 21.69
N ILE A 96 -11.39 -9.02 21.18
CA ILE A 96 -12.34 -9.06 20.05
C ILE A 96 -13.61 -8.28 20.38
N SER A 97 -14.20 -8.50 21.56
CA SER A 97 -15.37 -7.77 22.03
C SER A 97 -15.10 -6.26 22.13
N TYR A 98 -13.93 -5.87 22.66
CA TYR A 98 -13.49 -4.48 22.67
C TYR A 98 -13.41 -3.89 21.27
N LEU A 99 -12.81 -4.59 20.30
CA LEU A 99 -12.72 -4.12 18.91
C LEU A 99 -14.09 -3.97 18.23
N HIS A 100 -15.07 -4.80 18.60
CA HIS A 100 -16.45 -4.72 18.07
C HIS A 100 -17.20 -3.50 18.59
N THR A 101 -17.01 -3.15 19.84
CA THR A 101 -17.80 -2.11 20.53
C THR A 101 -17.15 -0.71 20.50
N THR A 102 -15.83 -0.67 20.31
CA THR A 102 -15.11 0.63 20.34
C THR A 102 -15.45 1.50 19.15
N ILE A 103 -15.80 2.75 19.46
CA ILE A 103 -16.07 3.80 18.47
C ILE A 103 -14.75 4.48 18.09
N SER A 104 -14.49 4.58 16.80
CA SER A 104 -13.34 5.31 16.28
C SER A 104 -13.53 6.82 16.49
N GLU A 105 -12.64 7.47 17.20
CA GLU A 105 -12.63 8.93 17.39
C GLU A 105 -12.62 9.68 16.06
N LYS A 106 -11.92 9.15 15.07
CA LYS A 106 -11.78 9.77 13.74
C LYS A 106 -13.09 9.76 12.93
N THR A 107 -13.89 8.73 13.07
CA THR A 107 -15.08 8.53 12.19
C THR A 107 -16.40 8.56 12.94
N GLY A 108 -16.39 8.54 14.28
CA GLY A 108 -17.60 8.43 15.11
C GLY A 108 -18.38 7.14 14.92
N LYS A 109 -17.77 6.10 14.30
CA LYS A 109 -18.41 4.81 13.99
C LYS A 109 -17.59 3.66 14.57
N PRO A 110 -18.19 2.49 14.82
CA PRO A 110 -17.46 1.29 15.21
C PRO A 110 -16.37 0.93 14.19
N TYR A 111 -15.30 0.29 14.66
CA TYR A 111 -14.26 -0.19 13.74
C TYR A 111 -14.82 -1.16 12.72
N GLY A 112 -14.54 -0.92 11.45
CA GLY A 112 -14.91 -1.86 10.39
C GLY A 112 -14.19 -3.21 10.55
N ILE A 113 -14.83 -4.30 10.12
CA ILE A 113 -14.33 -5.67 10.28
C ILE A 113 -12.89 -5.87 9.78
N SER A 114 -12.49 -5.16 8.73
CA SER A 114 -11.11 -5.21 8.22
C SER A 114 -10.10 -4.68 9.24
N MET A 115 -10.43 -3.60 9.93
CA MET A 115 -9.59 -3.00 10.96
C MET A 115 -9.48 -3.92 12.18
N GLN A 116 -10.60 -4.48 12.63
CA GLN A 116 -10.65 -5.42 13.74
C GLN A 116 -9.75 -6.64 13.46
N ARG A 117 -9.89 -7.25 12.28
CA ARG A 117 -9.06 -8.40 11.86
C ARG A 117 -7.57 -8.07 11.80
N HIS A 118 -7.20 -6.92 11.23
CA HIS A 118 -5.79 -6.52 11.18
C HIS A 118 -5.21 -6.27 12.57
N SER A 119 -5.98 -5.66 13.48
CA SER A 119 -5.55 -5.43 14.85
C SER A 119 -5.34 -6.75 15.61
N LEU A 120 -6.25 -7.71 15.49
CA LEU A 120 -6.09 -9.03 16.07
C LEU A 120 -4.91 -9.80 15.47
N PHE A 121 -4.76 -9.78 14.14
CA PHE A 121 -3.66 -10.48 13.47
C PHE A 121 -2.29 -9.85 13.77
N ALA A 122 -2.22 -8.55 14.01
CA ALA A 122 -0.99 -7.91 14.46
C ALA A 122 -0.58 -8.44 15.85
N LEU A 123 -1.52 -8.48 16.80
CA LEU A 123 -1.28 -9.07 18.13
C LEU A 123 -0.86 -10.54 18.02
N LYS A 124 -1.60 -11.35 17.25
CA LYS A 124 -1.27 -12.75 17.01
C LYS A 124 0.13 -12.95 16.45
N SER A 125 0.56 -12.08 15.52
CA SER A 125 1.91 -12.12 14.94
C SER A 125 2.99 -11.84 15.98
N VAL A 126 2.77 -10.87 16.88
CA VAL A 126 3.71 -10.56 17.97
C VAL A 126 3.79 -11.72 18.96
N ILE A 127 2.65 -12.23 19.42
CA ILE A 127 2.64 -13.31 20.43
C ILE A 127 3.33 -14.56 19.88
N ARG A 128 3.04 -14.97 18.66
CA ARG A 128 3.72 -16.11 18.02
C ARG A 128 5.22 -15.87 17.83
N TRP A 129 5.60 -14.66 17.50
CA TRP A 129 7.00 -14.30 17.43
C TRP A 129 7.65 -14.37 18.81
N CYS A 130 7.00 -13.87 19.88
CA CYS A 130 7.48 -13.97 21.25
C CYS A 130 7.61 -15.43 21.68
N GLN A 131 6.63 -16.29 21.41
CA GLN A 131 6.70 -17.72 21.73
C GLN A 131 7.91 -18.40 21.10
N LEU A 132 8.34 -17.95 19.92
CA LEU A 132 9.50 -18.52 19.23
C LEU A 132 10.84 -17.92 19.68
N HIS A 133 10.89 -16.61 19.95
CA HIS A 133 12.14 -15.86 20.15
C HIS A 133 12.36 -15.37 21.60
N ARG A 134 11.27 -15.25 22.36
CA ARG A 134 11.23 -14.73 23.74
C ARG A 134 10.22 -15.56 24.58
N PRO A 135 10.39 -16.90 24.66
CA PRO A 135 9.38 -17.78 25.26
C PRO A 135 9.06 -17.44 26.73
N ASP A 136 10.02 -16.88 27.46
CA ASP A 136 9.82 -16.48 28.85
C ASP A 136 8.87 -15.27 29.00
N ASP A 137 8.67 -14.50 27.95
CA ASP A 137 7.87 -13.27 27.91
C ASP A 137 6.52 -13.49 27.18
N ALA A 138 6.18 -14.72 26.82
CA ALA A 138 5.02 -15.08 26.03
C ALA A 138 4.11 -16.11 26.73
N PRO A 139 2.82 -16.21 26.35
CA PRO A 139 1.97 -17.32 26.78
C PRO A 139 2.58 -18.66 26.36
N VAL A 140 2.59 -19.63 27.29
CA VAL A 140 3.15 -20.97 27.04
C VAL A 140 2.32 -21.76 26.04
N THR A 141 1.00 -21.51 26.02
CA THR A 141 0.05 -22.22 25.15
C THR A 141 -0.42 -21.34 23.99
N GLU A 142 -0.93 -21.97 22.93
CA GLU A 142 -1.64 -21.22 21.88
C GLU A 142 -2.95 -20.66 22.45
N ILE A 143 -3.11 -19.35 22.40
CA ILE A 143 -4.28 -18.65 22.93
C ILE A 143 -5.27 -18.22 21.82
N PHE A 144 -4.90 -18.44 20.56
CA PHE A 144 -5.75 -18.14 19.42
C PHE A 144 -6.35 -19.44 18.85
N THR A 145 -7.67 -19.48 18.71
CA THR A 145 -8.38 -20.68 18.19
C THR A 145 -8.21 -20.86 16.68
N GLY A 146 -7.84 -19.80 15.96
CA GLY A 146 -7.78 -19.77 14.50
C GLY A 146 -9.11 -19.49 13.82
N SER A 147 -10.19 -19.45 14.59
CA SER A 147 -11.57 -19.25 14.12
C SER A 147 -12.18 -17.89 14.49
N GLU A 148 -11.38 -16.97 15.02
CA GLU A 148 -11.84 -15.72 15.64
C GLU A 148 -12.71 -14.83 14.74
N TYR A 149 -12.58 -14.97 13.43
CA TYR A 149 -13.40 -14.25 12.45
C TYR A 149 -13.92 -15.18 11.34
N THR A 150 -14.03 -16.49 11.60
CA THR A 150 -14.72 -17.44 10.73
C THR A 150 -16.22 -17.14 10.74
N GLY A 151 -16.85 -17.16 9.58
CA GLY A 151 -18.27 -16.82 9.46
C GLY A 151 -18.55 -15.36 9.13
N VAL A 152 -17.57 -14.45 9.29
CA VAL A 152 -17.64 -13.13 8.67
C VAL A 152 -17.31 -13.29 7.18
N ASN A 153 -18.28 -13.82 6.44
CA ASN A 153 -18.15 -13.97 4.99
C ASN A 153 -17.98 -12.60 4.36
N ARG A 154 -16.76 -12.28 3.93
CA ARG A 154 -16.60 -11.36 2.81
C ARG A 154 -17.23 -12.07 1.61
N LYS A 155 -18.43 -11.66 1.22
CA LYS A 155 -18.82 -11.88 -0.18
C LYS A 155 -17.67 -11.28 -0.99
N LEU A 156 -16.94 -12.13 -1.72
CA LEU A 156 -16.00 -11.69 -2.74
C LEU A 156 -16.85 -10.96 -3.78
N LYS A 157 -17.00 -9.65 -3.59
CA LYS A 157 -17.53 -8.79 -4.63
C LYS A 157 -16.40 -8.60 -5.63
N ILE A 158 -16.43 -9.39 -6.70
CA ILE A 158 -15.57 -9.15 -7.86
C ILE A 158 -16.26 -7.99 -8.59
N ASP A 159 -15.77 -6.79 -8.34
CA ASP A 159 -16.19 -5.61 -9.08
C ASP A 159 -15.45 -5.64 -10.43
N PHE A 160 -16.04 -6.26 -11.44
CA PHE A 160 -15.61 -6.10 -12.84
C PHE A 160 -16.22 -4.81 -13.39
N ILE A 161 -15.52 -4.19 -14.31
CA ILE A 161 -16.07 -3.03 -15.03
C ILE A 161 -16.95 -3.60 -16.15
N PRO A 162 -18.27 -3.29 -16.19
CA PRO A 162 -19.16 -3.77 -17.24
C PRO A 162 -18.72 -3.32 -18.64
N ASP A 163 -19.02 -4.11 -19.66
CA ASP A 163 -18.58 -3.84 -21.03
C ASP A 163 -19.13 -2.52 -21.59
N ASP A 164 -20.34 -2.15 -21.21
CA ASP A 164 -20.97 -0.86 -21.55
C ASP A 164 -20.23 0.33 -20.92
N VAL A 165 -19.74 0.20 -19.69
CA VAL A 165 -18.90 1.20 -19.05
C VAL A 165 -17.53 1.29 -19.73
N VAL A 166 -16.94 0.14 -20.10
CA VAL A 166 -15.68 0.13 -20.88
C VAL A 166 -15.87 0.83 -22.22
N ALA A 167 -17.00 0.61 -22.91
CA ALA A 167 -17.32 1.28 -24.19
C ALA A 167 -17.44 2.81 -24.00
N GLN A 168 -18.14 3.27 -22.95
CA GLN A 168 -18.26 4.69 -22.61
C GLN A 168 -16.87 5.32 -22.33
N ILE A 169 -16.02 4.64 -21.56
CA ILE A 169 -14.65 5.09 -21.29
C ILE A 169 -13.87 5.24 -22.59
N ASN A 170 -13.92 4.24 -23.47
CA ASN A 170 -13.18 4.25 -24.73
C ASN A 170 -13.65 5.37 -25.69
N GLU A 171 -14.95 5.67 -25.71
CA GLU A 171 -15.48 6.78 -26.49
C GLU A 171 -15.01 8.13 -25.94
N ALA A 172 -15.13 8.32 -24.61
CA ALA A 172 -14.69 9.54 -23.93
C ALA A 172 -13.16 9.77 -24.07
N LEU A 173 -12.35 8.72 -24.11
CA LEU A 173 -10.90 8.84 -24.29
C LEU A 173 -10.51 9.41 -25.65
N LYS A 174 -11.37 9.37 -26.68
CA LYS A 174 -11.06 9.95 -28.00
C LYS A 174 -10.84 11.45 -27.91
N THR A 175 -11.63 12.12 -27.08
CA THR A 175 -11.63 13.59 -26.90
C THR A 175 -10.92 14.05 -25.62
N GLU A 176 -10.38 13.13 -24.81
CA GLU A 176 -9.68 13.49 -23.56
C GLU A 176 -8.38 14.25 -23.88
N GLU A 177 -8.26 15.44 -23.30
CA GLU A 177 -7.12 16.34 -23.47
C GLU A 177 -5.95 16.00 -22.53
N ASN A 178 -6.23 15.43 -21.33
CA ASN A 178 -5.20 15.01 -20.42
C ASN A 178 -4.48 13.76 -20.97
N GLN A 179 -3.40 13.98 -21.67
CA GLN A 179 -2.63 12.92 -22.32
C GLN A 179 -2.09 11.87 -21.34
N TYR A 180 -1.73 12.25 -20.10
CA TYR A 180 -1.31 11.30 -19.08
C TYR A 180 -2.42 10.35 -18.68
N LEU A 181 -3.64 10.87 -18.52
CA LEU A 181 -4.80 10.06 -18.21
C LEU A 181 -5.16 9.16 -19.39
N LYS A 182 -5.29 9.74 -20.59
CA LYS A 182 -5.63 9.05 -21.82
C LYS A 182 -4.74 7.84 -22.08
N TYR A 183 -3.44 8.07 -22.22
CA TYR A 183 -2.50 7.01 -22.54
C TYR A 183 -2.29 6.06 -21.34
N GLY A 184 -2.35 6.57 -20.10
CA GLY A 184 -2.32 5.74 -18.92
C GLY A 184 -3.47 4.73 -18.85
N ILE A 185 -4.70 5.11 -19.20
CA ILE A 185 -5.85 4.19 -19.25
C ILE A 185 -5.66 3.16 -20.37
N ILE A 186 -5.21 3.54 -21.55
CA ILE A 186 -4.94 2.61 -22.66
C ILE A 186 -3.92 1.55 -22.25
N ILE A 187 -2.85 1.94 -21.57
CA ILE A 187 -1.85 1.00 -21.05
C ILE A 187 -2.45 0.07 -19.99
N LEU A 188 -3.25 0.61 -19.05
CA LEU A 188 -3.92 -0.19 -18.02
C LEU A 188 -4.86 -1.23 -18.61
N GLN A 189 -5.69 -0.83 -19.60
CA GLN A 189 -6.61 -1.74 -20.31
C GLN A 189 -5.86 -2.84 -21.07
N SER A 190 -4.74 -2.48 -21.72
CA SER A 190 -3.96 -3.42 -22.54
C SER A 190 -3.18 -4.43 -21.69
N THR A 191 -2.82 -4.10 -20.45
CA THR A 191 -1.86 -4.87 -19.66
C THR A 191 -2.44 -5.48 -18.39
N GLY A 192 -3.55 -4.94 -17.88
CA GLY A 192 -4.10 -5.30 -16.58
C GLY A 192 -3.16 -5.01 -15.39
N MET A 193 -2.13 -4.17 -15.58
CA MET A 193 -1.21 -3.82 -14.50
C MET A 193 -1.89 -2.96 -13.43
N ARG A 194 -1.30 -2.91 -12.24
CA ARG A 194 -1.80 -2.02 -11.20
C ARG A 194 -1.44 -0.57 -11.50
N ILE A 195 -2.29 0.39 -11.10
CA ILE A 195 -1.99 1.83 -11.22
C ILE A 195 -0.61 2.16 -10.62
N GLY A 196 -0.25 1.57 -9.49
CA GLY A 196 1.06 1.80 -8.87
C GLY A 196 2.25 1.31 -9.71
N ASP A 197 2.06 0.29 -10.53
CA ASP A 197 3.08 -0.21 -11.45
C ASP A 197 3.15 0.67 -12.71
N LEU A 198 2.00 1.11 -13.25
CA LEU A 198 1.95 2.10 -14.34
C LEU A 198 2.73 3.39 -13.99
N LEU A 199 2.48 3.95 -12.81
CA LEU A 199 3.08 5.21 -12.37
C LEU A 199 4.61 5.14 -12.22
N LYS A 200 5.15 3.94 -12.13
CA LYS A 200 6.60 3.65 -12.05
C LYS A 200 7.13 2.94 -13.30
N LEU A 201 6.33 2.88 -14.36
CA LEU A 201 6.74 2.26 -15.61
C LEU A 201 7.91 3.03 -16.22
N ARG A 202 8.93 2.32 -16.66
CA ARG A 202 10.14 2.91 -17.24
C ARG A 202 9.97 3.15 -18.73
N ILE A 203 10.71 4.09 -19.27
CA ILE A 203 10.71 4.42 -20.70
C ILE A 203 11.22 3.28 -21.59
N ASP A 204 12.02 2.37 -21.03
CA ASP A 204 12.58 1.21 -21.72
C ASP A 204 11.75 -0.07 -21.58
N CYS A 205 10.49 0.05 -21.12
CA CYS A 205 9.60 -1.08 -20.85
C CYS A 205 9.15 -1.88 -22.09
N ILE A 206 9.21 -1.29 -23.27
CA ILE A 206 8.85 -1.96 -24.54
C ILE A 206 10.08 -2.58 -25.17
N LYS A 207 9.95 -3.85 -25.58
CA LYS A 207 11.01 -4.60 -26.27
C LYS A 207 10.42 -5.24 -27.53
N PRO A 208 11.21 -5.39 -28.61
CA PRO A 208 10.80 -6.20 -29.76
C PRO A 208 10.48 -7.64 -29.33
N HIS A 209 9.36 -8.18 -29.82
CA HIS A 209 9.05 -9.58 -29.62
C HIS A 209 9.86 -10.44 -30.60
N PRO A 210 10.42 -11.62 -30.19
CA PRO A 210 11.28 -12.44 -31.05
C PRO A 210 10.69 -12.89 -32.39
N ILE A 211 9.35 -13.02 -32.45
CA ILE A 211 8.66 -13.45 -33.66
C ILE A 211 8.09 -12.24 -34.41
N SER A 212 7.23 -11.44 -33.75
CA SER A 212 6.63 -10.25 -34.35
C SER A 212 6.02 -9.37 -33.27
N GLY A 213 5.98 -8.03 -33.55
CA GLY A 213 5.40 -7.05 -32.64
C GLY A 213 6.27 -6.73 -31.44
N TYR A 214 5.64 -6.46 -30.29
CA TYR A 214 6.31 -5.97 -29.09
C TYR A 214 5.85 -6.70 -27.84
N THR A 215 6.71 -6.72 -26.83
CA THR A 215 6.41 -7.10 -25.45
C THR A 215 6.61 -5.92 -24.52
N ILE A 216 5.88 -5.93 -23.40
CA ILE A 216 6.09 -5.01 -22.30
C ILE A 216 6.62 -5.75 -21.08
N GLU A 217 7.58 -5.13 -20.41
CA GLU A 217 8.17 -5.62 -19.16
C GLU A 217 8.06 -4.56 -18.07
N TRP A 218 7.79 -4.96 -16.84
CA TRP A 218 7.74 -4.04 -15.72
C TRP A 218 8.01 -4.72 -14.37
N VAL A 219 8.37 -3.92 -13.38
CA VAL A 219 8.50 -4.37 -11.99
C VAL A 219 7.13 -4.34 -11.30
N GLN A 220 6.68 -5.47 -10.78
CA GLN A 220 5.53 -5.53 -9.89
C GLN A 220 5.97 -5.13 -8.47
N HIS A 221 5.92 -3.86 -8.14
CA HIS A 221 6.43 -3.32 -6.88
C HIS A 221 5.76 -3.91 -5.63
N LYS A 222 4.47 -4.26 -5.69
CA LYS A 222 3.80 -4.94 -4.56
C LYS A 222 4.32 -6.35 -4.31
N GLY A 223 4.73 -7.05 -5.36
CA GLY A 223 5.27 -8.42 -5.29
C GLY A 223 6.80 -8.46 -5.29
N ARG A 224 7.47 -7.33 -5.45
CA ARG A 224 8.94 -7.19 -5.56
C ARG A 224 9.53 -8.17 -6.58
N LYS A 225 8.95 -8.25 -7.77
CA LYS A 225 9.40 -9.14 -8.83
C LYS A 225 9.20 -8.53 -10.20
N ASN A 226 10.06 -8.88 -11.13
CA ASN A 226 9.87 -8.56 -12.54
C ASN A 226 8.70 -9.36 -13.11
N LYS A 227 7.85 -8.70 -13.88
CA LYS A 227 6.82 -9.38 -14.66
C LYS A 227 7.48 -10.00 -15.90
N ALA A 228 7.11 -11.25 -16.20
CA ALA A 228 7.54 -11.88 -17.45
C ALA A 228 7.09 -11.03 -18.65
N PRO A 229 7.89 -10.97 -19.73
CA PRO A 229 7.53 -10.25 -20.95
C PRO A 229 6.14 -10.64 -21.43
N MET A 230 5.31 -9.65 -21.71
CA MET A 230 3.92 -9.86 -22.12
C MET A 230 3.70 -9.21 -23.50
N PRO A 231 3.19 -9.94 -24.51
CA PRO A 231 2.84 -9.36 -25.80
C PRO A 231 1.78 -8.25 -25.65
N VAL A 232 1.97 -7.15 -26.37
CA VAL A 232 1.04 -6.01 -26.37
C VAL A 232 0.65 -5.61 -27.80
N ARG A 233 -0.55 -5.03 -27.92
CA ARG A 233 -1.04 -4.49 -29.19
C ARG A 233 -0.35 -3.17 -29.54
N SER A 234 -0.38 -2.81 -30.82
CA SER A 234 0.19 -1.56 -31.35
C SER A 234 -0.34 -0.30 -30.66
N GLU A 235 -1.61 -0.30 -30.24
CA GLU A 235 -2.21 0.82 -29.50
C GLU A 235 -1.52 1.09 -28.14
N CYS A 236 -1.11 0.02 -27.43
CA CYS A 236 -0.36 0.16 -26.20
C CYS A 236 1.03 0.72 -26.47
N VAL A 237 1.70 0.26 -27.51
CA VAL A 237 3.02 0.77 -27.92
C VAL A 237 2.93 2.25 -28.26
N ALA A 238 1.97 2.62 -29.11
CA ALA A 238 1.75 4.02 -29.47
C ALA A 238 1.46 4.92 -28.25
N ALA A 239 0.69 4.42 -27.28
CA ALA A 239 0.41 5.16 -26.05
C ALA A 239 1.68 5.38 -25.21
N ILE A 240 2.56 4.39 -25.13
CA ILE A 240 3.84 4.50 -24.42
C ILE A 240 4.78 5.46 -25.15
N GLU A 241 4.90 5.36 -26.47
CA GLU A 241 5.72 6.27 -27.29
C GLU A 241 5.26 7.73 -27.14
N LYS A 242 3.94 7.97 -27.10
CA LYS A 242 3.40 9.31 -26.87
C LYS A 242 3.73 9.84 -25.49
N LEU A 243 3.67 8.99 -24.44
CA LEU A 243 4.10 9.40 -23.10
C LEU A 243 5.62 9.68 -23.06
N ILE A 244 6.44 8.91 -23.77
CA ILE A 244 7.88 9.17 -23.89
C ILE A 244 8.13 10.53 -24.53
N GLU A 245 7.39 10.86 -25.60
CA GLU A 245 7.48 12.12 -26.33
C GLU A 245 7.15 13.32 -25.41
N ILE A 246 5.98 13.32 -24.79
CA ILE A 246 5.49 14.44 -23.97
C ILE A 246 6.27 14.64 -22.68
N THR A 247 6.95 13.61 -22.19
CA THR A 247 7.77 13.69 -20.97
C THR A 247 9.26 13.94 -21.23
N LYS A 248 9.67 14.01 -22.49
CA LYS A 248 11.08 14.09 -22.87
C LYS A 248 11.82 15.25 -22.19
N GLU A 249 11.28 16.46 -22.27
CA GLU A 249 11.90 17.65 -21.69
C GLU A 249 11.86 17.64 -20.14
N LEU A 250 10.82 17.03 -19.58
CA LEU A 250 10.69 16.95 -18.12
C LEU A 250 11.70 16.02 -17.47
N ARG A 251 12.25 15.05 -18.21
CA ARG A 251 13.24 14.11 -17.68
C ARG A 251 14.54 14.78 -17.30
N ASP A 252 14.94 15.84 -18.00
CA ASP A 252 16.16 16.60 -17.70
C ASP A 252 16.04 17.38 -16.38
N GLU A 253 14.82 17.73 -15.99
CA GLU A 253 14.52 18.46 -14.75
C GLU A 253 14.12 17.54 -13.58
N ALA A 254 13.85 16.27 -13.85
CA ALA A 254 13.42 15.31 -12.83
C ALA A 254 14.59 14.89 -11.92
N ASP A 255 14.26 14.48 -10.70
CA ASP A 255 15.22 13.81 -9.81
C ASP A 255 15.85 12.61 -10.53
N GLU A 256 17.15 12.33 -10.27
CA GLU A 256 17.91 11.25 -10.90
C GLU A 256 17.19 9.89 -10.85
N LYS A 257 16.55 9.57 -9.72
CA LYS A 257 15.77 8.34 -9.51
C LYS A 257 14.53 8.24 -10.40
N ASP A 258 14.01 9.35 -10.90
CA ASP A 258 12.74 9.44 -11.62
C ASP A 258 12.90 9.69 -13.13
N LYS A 259 14.11 10.01 -13.60
CA LYS A 259 14.43 10.35 -15.00
C LYS A 259 13.96 9.32 -16.02
N ASP A 260 14.04 8.05 -15.68
CA ASP A 260 13.62 6.96 -16.57
C ASP A 260 12.14 6.56 -16.40
N THR A 261 11.38 7.28 -15.57
CA THR A 261 9.97 6.99 -15.34
C THR A 261 9.10 7.63 -16.41
N LEU A 262 8.17 6.84 -16.95
CA LEU A 262 7.26 7.27 -18.01
C LEU A 262 6.24 8.33 -17.55
N MET A 263 5.76 8.22 -16.31
CA MET A 263 4.67 9.03 -15.75
C MET A 263 5.19 10.21 -14.91
N ILE A 264 6.15 10.97 -15.43
CA ILE A 264 6.59 12.24 -14.81
C ILE A 264 5.80 13.42 -15.37
N TRP A 265 5.52 14.39 -14.52
CA TRP A 265 4.74 15.57 -14.88
C TRP A 265 5.18 16.81 -14.10
N ARG A 266 4.87 17.99 -14.64
CA ARG A 266 5.05 19.25 -13.93
C ARG A 266 3.81 19.57 -13.09
N VAL A 267 3.98 19.78 -11.80
CA VAL A 267 2.89 20.10 -10.87
C VAL A 267 2.29 21.45 -11.24
N SER A 268 1.06 21.46 -11.72
CA SER A 268 0.35 22.68 -12.14
C SER A 268 -0.11 23.54 -10.96
N LYS A 269 -0.42 22.91 -9.82
CA LYS A 269 -0.85 23.59 -8.60
C LYS A 269 -0.15 22.98 -7.39
N GLY A 270 0.62 23.79 -6.69
CA GLY A 270 1.31 23.38 -5.46
C GLY A 270 0.36 23.15 -4.28
N ASN A 271 0.87 22.51 -3.25
CA ASN A 271 0.21 22.31 -1.98
C ASN A 271 1.22 22.50 -0.83
N ARG A 272 0.79 22.21 0.43
CA ARG A 272 1.65 22.34 1.63
C ARG A 272 3.01 21.62 1.52
N TYR A 273 3.12 20.58 0.71
CA TYR A 273 4.30 19.70 0.66
C TYR A 273 5.04 19.77 -0.68
N ILE A 274 4.40 20.26 -1.74
CA ILE A 274 4.94 20.23 -3.10
C ILE A 274 4.72 21.60 -3.72
N GLN A 275 5.80 22.22 -4.20
CA GLN A 275 5.73 23.52 -4.89
C GLN A 275 5.15 23.38 -6.29
N GLN A 276 4.44 24.40 -6.74
CA GLN A 276 4.04 24.53 -8.13
C GLN A 276 5.28 24.57 -9.04
N GLY A 277 5.20 23.92 -10.18
CA GLY A 277 6.31 23.83 -11.13
C GLY A 277 7.28 22.66 -10.90
N THR A 278 7.24 22.00 -9.73
CA THR A 278 8.09 20.83 -9.46
C THR A 278 7.81 19.71 -10.47
N VAL A 279 8.87 19.10 -11.00
CA VAL A 279 8.77 17.89 -11.83
C VAL A 279 8.89 16.66 -10.93
N GLN A 280 7.93 15.74 -11.01
CA GLN A 280 7.89 14.52 -10.20
C GLN A 280 7.04 13.44 -10.86
N VAL A 281 7.11 12.21 -10.34
CA VAL A 281 6.21 11.11 -10.75
C VAL A 281 4.77 11.44 -10.36
N VAL A 282 3.83 11.19 -11.27
CA VAL A 282 2.39 11.34 -11.01
C VAL A 282 1.98 10.48 -9.81
N SER A 283 1.35 11.10 -8.81
CA SER A 283 0.90 10.35 -7.64
C SER A 283 -0.36 9.53 -7.95
N LYS A 284 -0.54 8.42 -7.21
CA LYS A 284 -1.79 7.63 -7.28
C LYS A 284 -3.03 8.49 -6.98
N GLY A 285 -2.91 9.42 -6.03
CA GLY A 285 -3.99 10.37 -5.70
C GLY A 285 -4.32 11.28 -6.88
N THR A 286 -3.33 11.81 -7.56
CA THR A 286 -3.51 12.66 -8.75
C THR A 286 -4.16 11.86 -9.88
N PHE A 287 -3.62 10.68 -10.23
CA PHE A 287 -4.13 9.88 -11.32
C PHE A 287 -5.55 9.35 -11.06
N ALA A 288 -5.75 8.61 -9.95
CA ALA A 288 -7.01 7.89 -9.70
C ALA A 288 -8.08 8.77 -9.04
N ASN A 289 -7.71 9.59 -8.02
CA ASN A 289 -8.72 10.31 -7.25
C ASN A 289 -9.04 11.69 -7.81
N TYR A 290 -8.14 12.27 -8.61
CA TYR A 290 -8.38 13.57 -9.21
C TYR A 290 -8.67 13.45 -10.71
N TRP A 291 -7.72 13.01 -11.54
CA TRP A 291 -7.92 12.96 -13.00
C TRP A 291 -8.99 11.96 -13.42
N PHE A 292 -8.89 10.71 -12.98
CA PHE A 292 -9.84 9.67 -13.42
C PHE A 292 -11.25 9.92 -12.89
N LYS A 293 -11.39 10.32 -11.61
CA LYS A 293 -12.72 10.67 -11.08
C LYS A 293 -13.34 11.88 -11.78
N LYS A 294 -12.53 12.88 -12.12
CA LYS A 294 -12.98 14.04 -12.88
C LYS A 294 -13.45 13.60 -14.29
N PHE A 295 -12.63 12.80 -14.98
CA PHE A 295 -12.95 12.25 -16.30
C PHE A 295 -14.29 11.48 -16.31
N ILE A 296 -14.50 10.57 -15.35
CA ILE A 296 -15.77 9.82 -15.21
C ILE A 296 -16.95 10.79 -15.04
N LYS A 297 -16.81 11.79 -14.17
CA LYS A 297 -17.86 12.77 -13.90
C LYS A 297 -18.15 13.67 -15.11
N ASP A 298 -17.12 14.20 -15.74
CA ASP A 298 -17.27 15.17 -16.85
C ASP A 298 -17.89 14.53 -18.10
N ASN A 299 -17.72 13.22 -18.27
CA ASN A 299 -18.28 12.45 -19.38
C ASN A 299 -19.56 11.67 -19.00
N ASP A 300 -20.10 11.89 -17.80
CA ASP A 300 -21.31 11.21 -17.28
C ASP A 300 -21.30 9.69 -17.44
N ILE A 301 -20.12 9.06 -17.25
CA ILE A 301 -19.94 7.61 -17.39
C ILE A 301 -20.59 6.92 -16.19
N LYS A 302 -21.51 5.98 -16.49
CA LYS A 302 -22.33 5.27 -15.50
C LYS A 302 -22.55 3.81 -15.88
N ASP A 303 -22.71 2.97 -14.90
CA ASP A 303 -23.19 1.60 -15.10
C ASP A 303 -24.73 1.56 -15.30
N ALA A 304 -25.26 0.35 -15.52
CA ALA A 304 -26.68 0.12 -15.71
C ALA A 304 -27.56 0.52 -14.48
N ASN A 305 -26.97 0.70 -13.32
CA ASN A 305 -27.64 1.12 -12.07
C ASN A 305 -27.57 2.64 -11.89
N GLY A 306 -26.83 3.34 -12.73
CA GLY A 306 -26.61 4.79 -12.64
C GLY A 306 -25.53 5.20 -11.65
N ASP A 307 -24.69 4.25 -11.20
CA ASP A 307 -23.54 4.48 -10.30
C ASP A 307 -22.25 4.80 -11.07
#